data_1a797faa67f7ced24007c774c65516b0
#
_entry.id   1a797faa67f7ced24007c774c65516b0
#
_cell.length_a   1.000
_cell.length_b   1.000
_cell.length_c   1.000
_cell.angle_alpha   90.00
_cell.angle_beta   90.00
_cell.angle_gamma   90.00
#
_symmetry.space_group_name_H-M   'P 1'
#
loop_
_entity.id
_entity.type
_entity.pdbx_description
1 polymer ?
#
loop_
_entity_poly.entity_id
_entity_poly.type
_entity_poly.pdbx_seq_one_letter_code
_entity_poly.pdbx_strand_id
1 'polypeptide(L)'
;MCLRFLVAVSLSIVTAVDLLASQSSTKWIMLNVTPAQAQADCHLLQLPDGSNILIDAGEAWDAPNLAVTLLKKLGVHRISLVVISHFHKDHYAQLIPIIKAGIVVKKVILNVPDKRCADAEIPWGCDWSDVQSVLAELRSRKIPYTTPKAGDRIYQYKTSDGVIVSLDVLCAYDGVHTPFGVTDVNDTSIVLRLSHGPIRALFTGDLNQKLGAYLVKSGMDLQANLLKAPHHGAEGTVPDVFYREVHASAVLVPVSKALWLSARCMRTRNYFYNVGAPAYVAGLRGNVTVTMTAKGFKIETEH
;
A
#
# COMPACT_ATOMS: atom_id res chain seq x y z
N MET A 1 -60.53 -8.53 -20.44
CA MET A 1 -59.45 -7.58 -20.79
C MET A 1 -58.26 -7.86 -19.90
N CYS A 2 -57.30 -8.72 -20.36
CA CYS A 2 -56.18 -9.18 -19.56
C CYS A 2 -54.93 -8.40 -19.96
N LEU A 3 -54.45 -7.56 -19.04
CA LEU A 3 -53.27 -6.74 -19.23
C LEU A 3 -52.00 -7.60 -18.90
N ARG A 4 -51.24 -7.95 -19.92
CA ARG A 4 -49.95 -8.64 -19.75
C ARG A 4 -48.88 -7.61 -19.47
N PHE A 5 -48.32 -7.65 -18.25
CA PHE A 5 -47.10 -6.92 -17.89
C PHE A 5 -45.89 -7.63 -18.51
N LEU A 6 -45.26 -6.98 -19.48
CA LEU A 6 -43.94 -7.37 -19.99
C LEU A 6 -42.89 -6.81 -19.00
N VAL A 7 -42.26 -7.70 -18.26
CA VAL A 7 -41.05 -7.36 -17.46
C VAL A 7 -39.88 -7.43 -18.45
N ALA A 8 -39.33 -6.27 -18.80
CA ALA A 8 -38.06 -6.18 -19.54
C ALA A 8 -36.89 -6.47 -18.61
N VAL A 9 -36.33 -7.66 -18.73
CA VAL A 9 -35.04 -8.00 -18.09
C VAL A 9 -33.94 -7.41 -18.95
N SER A 10 -33.34 -6.29 -18.52
CA SER A 10 -32.13 -5.74 -19.17
C SER A 10 -30.93 -6.63 -18.79
N LEU A 11 -30.59 -7.55 -19.66
CA LEU A 11 -29.33 -8.31 -19.56
C LEU A 11 -28.21 -7.36 -20.02
N SER A 12 -27.40 -6.87 -19.07
CA SER A 12 -26.19 -6.12 -19.41
C SER A 12 -25.19 -7.08 -20.05
N ILE A 13 -25.06 -7.02 -21.37
CA ILE A 13 -24.05 -7.76 -22.13
C ILE A 13 -22.70 -7.09 -21.85
N VAL A 14 -21.92 -7.66 -20.89
CA VAL A 14 -20.50 -7.31 -20.76
C VAL A 14 -19.84 -7.81 -22.04
N THR A 15 -19.33 -6.90 -22.85
CA THR A 15 -18.70 -7.26 -24.13
C THR A 15 -17.38 -8.00 -23.90
N ALA A 16 -16.98 -8.88 -24.82
CA ALA A 16 -15.69 -9.56 -24.75
C ALA A 16 -14.51 -8.56 -24.71
N VAL A 17 -14.69 -7.37 -25.25
CA VAL A 17 -13.72 -6.26 -25.22
C VAL A 17 -13.56 -5.71 -23.82
N ASP A 18 -14.64 -5.56 -23.04
CA ASP A 18 -14.57 -5.10 -21.64
C ASP A 18 -13.91 -6.15 -20.74
N LEU A 19 -14.15 -7.44 -21.03
CA LEU A 19 -13.52 -8.55 -20.32
C LEU A 19 -12.02 -8.63 -20.63
N LEU A 20 -11.61 -8.47 -21.88
CA LEU A 20 -10.21 -8.44 -22.31
C LEU A 20 -9.48 -7.18 -21.76
N ALA A 21 -10.14 -6.02 -21.74
CA ALA A 21 -9.60 -4.81 -21.15
C ALA A 21 -9.41 -4.94 -19.63
N SER A 22 -10.30 -5.67 -18.95
CA SER A 22 -10.16 -5.95 -17.51
C SER A 22 -9.00 -6.90 -17.21
N GLN A 23 -8.70 -7.85 -18.09
CA GLN A 23 -7.56 -8.77 -17.98
C GLN A 23 -6.20 -8.12 -18.28
N SER A 24 -6.19 -6.91 -18.82
CA SER A 24 -4.95 -6.17 -19.15
C SER A 24 -4.70 -4.99 -18.21
N SER A 25 -5.42 -4.87 -17.12
CA SER A 25 -5.25 -3.76 -16.16
C SER A 25 -4.86 -4.23 -14.78
N THR A 26 -4.11 -3.39 -14.07
CA THR A 26 -3.86 -3.52 -12.64
C THR A 26 -4.65 -2.45 -11.91
N LYS A 27 -5.38 -2.83 -10.86
CA LYS A 27 -6.03 -1.86 -9.96
C LYS A 27 -5.24 -1.77 -8.67
N TRP A 28 -4.88 -0.56 -8.28
CA TRP A 28 -4.42 -0.23 -6.94
C TRP A 28 -5.53 0.51 -6.20
N ILE A 29 -6.03 -0.07 -5.13
CA ILE A 29 -7.08 0.51 -4.29
C ILE A 29 -6.46 0.87 -2.94
N MET A 30 -6.33 2.17 -2.66
CA MET A 30 -6.04 2.66 -1.31
C MET A 30 -7.34 2.59 -0.52
N LEU A 31 -7.42 1.67 0.44
CA LEU A 31 -8.57 1.50 1.31
C LEU A 31 -8.57 2.57 2.40
N ASN A 32 -9.70 3.24 2.60
CA ASN A 32 -9.83 4.21 3.68
C ASN A 32 -10.06 3.49 5.00
N VAL A 33 -8.99 3.06 5.61
CA VAL A 33 -8.94 2.44 6.95
C VAL A 33 -8.44 3.41 8.03
N THR A 34 -8.39 4.71 7.69
CA THR A 34 -7.83 5.72 8.60
C THR A 34 -8.78 6.02 9.74
N PRO A 35 -8.32 6.02 11.01
CA PRO A 35 -9.08 6.54 12.12
C PRO A 35 -9.41 8.03 11.95
N ALA A 36 -10.42 8.55 12.66
CA ALA A 36 -10.93 9.91 12.47
C ALA A 36 -9.86 11.01 12.61
N GLN A 37 -8.84 10.80 13.43
CA GLN A 37 -7.79 11.79 13.70
C GLN A 37 -6.37 11.27 13.47
N ALA A 38 -6.21 10.12 12.83
CA ALA A 38 -4.92 9.46 12.65
C ALA A 38 -4.66 9.05 11.20
N GLN A 39 -3.85 8.05 11.03
CA GLN A 39 -3.35 7.53 9.76
C GLN A 39 -3.40 6.01 9.76
N ALA A 40 -3.48 5.38 8.61
CA ALA A 40 -3.29 3.94 8.46
C ALA A 40 -3.16 3.53 7.00
N ASP A 41 -2.26 2.60 6.71
CA ASP A 41 -2.00 2.09 5.37
C ASP A 41 -2.72 0.76 5.11
N CYS A 42 -3.45 0.69 4.01
CA CYS A 42 -4.01 -0.56 3.50
C CYS A 42 -4.24 -0.43 2.00
N HIS A 43 -3.45 -1.13 1.20
CA HIS A 43 -3.47 -1.01 -0.25
C HIS A 43 -3.71 -2.37 -0.90
N LEU A 44 -4.85 -2.52 -1.58
CA LEU A 44 -5.18 -3.72 -2.34
C LEU A 44 -4.72 -3.54 -3.79
N LEU A 45 -3.93 -4.48 -4.29
CA LEU A 45 -3.60 -4.63 -5.69
C LEU A 45 -4.42 -5.79 -6.26
N GLN A 46 -5.28 -5.50 -7.24
CA GLN A 46 -5.96 -6.50 -8.06
C GLN A 46 -5.23 -6.61 -9.39
N LEU A 47 -4.67 -7.77 -9.66
CA LEU A 47 -3.70 -7.97 -10.74
C LEU A 47 -4.33 -8.65 -11.97
N PRO A 48 -3.74 -8.53 -13.17
CA PRO A 48 -4.32 -9.06 -14.39
C PRO A 48 -4.51 -10.58 -14.42
N ASP A 49 -3.74 -11.34 -13.62
CA ASP A 49 -3.86 -12.79 -13.45
C ASP A 49 -5.00 -13.18 -12.48
N GLY A 50 -5.77 -12.21 -11.99
CA GLY A 50 -6.84 -12.41 -11.00
C GLY A 50 -6.34 -12.55 -9.57
N SER A 51 -5.04 -12.44 -9.31
CA SER A 51 -4.50 -12.48 -7.95
C SER A 51 -4.68 -11.14 -7.23
N ASN A 52 -4.78 -11.21 -5.91
CA ASN A 52 -4.79 -10.06 -5.02
C ASN A 52 -3.49 -10.02 -4.22
N ILE A 53 -2.86 -8.85 -4.15
CA ILE A 53 -1.78 -8.54 -3.22
C ILE A 53 -2.26 -7.44 -2.28
N LEU A 54 -1.99 -7.58 -0.98
CA LEU A 54 -2.26 -6.55 0.01
C LEU A 54 -0.94 -5.98 0.50
N ILE A 55 -0.77 -4.66 0.41
CA ILE A 55 0.36 -3.94 0.99
C ILE A 55 -0.17 -3.19 2.20
N ASP A 56 0.33 -3.55 3.37
CA ASP A 56 -0.14 -3.15 4.69
C ASP A 56 -1.60 -3.52 4.97
N ALA A 57 -2.00 -3.52 6.22
CA ALA A 57 -3.26 -4.06 6.68
C ALA A 57 -4.07 -3.10 7.57
N GLY A 58 -3.55 -1.89 7.80
CA GLY A 58 -4.25 -0.88 8.58
C GLY A 58 -4.12 -1.04 10.09
N GLU A 59 -4.76 -0.13 10.78
CA GLU A 59 -4.79 0.04 12.22
C GLU A 59 -6.06 -0.61 12.80
N ALA A 60 -6.03 -1.01 14.07
CA ALA A 60 -7.12 -1.76 14.71
C ALA A 60 -7.75 -1.09 15.94
N TRP A 61 -7.35 0.14 16.33
CA TRP A 61 -7.83 0.75 17.58
C TRP A 61 -9.29 1.20 17.51
N ASP A 62 -9.62 2.05 16.54
CA ASP A 62 -10.98 2.62 16.44
C ASP A 62 -11.92 1.74 15.61
N ALA A 63 -11.38 0.95 14.69
CA ALA A 63 -12.14 0.12 13.77
C ALA A 63 -11.43 -1.22 13.48
N PRO A 64 -11.39 -2.15 14.44
CA PRO A 64 -10.53 -3.34 14.41
C PRO A 64 -10.81 -4.31 13.26
N ASN A 65 -11.89 -4.14 12.51
CA ASN A 65 -12.26 -5.00 11.38
C ASN A 65 -12.58 -4.20 10.11
N LEU A 66 -12.13 -2.94 10.02
CA LEU A 66 -12.49 -2.09 8.88
C LEU A 66 -11.87 -2.61 7.58
N ALA A 67 -10.60 -2.99 7.59
CA ALA A 67 -9.96 -3.61 6.42
C ALA A 67 -10.67 -4.91 6.02
N VAL A 68 -11.07 -5.75 6.98
CA VAL A 68 -11.85 -6.98 6.74
C VAL A 68 -13.16 -6.65 6.03
N THR A 69 -13.89 -5.65 6.54
CA THR A 69 -15.19 -5.22 5.98
C THR A 69 -15.04 -4.73 4.55
N LEU A 70 -14.04 -3.88 4.29
CA LEU A 70 -13.79 -3.32 2.97
C LEU A 70 -13.32 -4.40 1.97
N LEU A 71 -12.42 -5.30 2.39
CA LEU A 71 -11.98 -6.41 1.55
C LEU A 71 -13.14 -7.34 1.17
N LYS A 72 -14.01 -7.69 2.13
CA LYS A 72 -15.21 -8.50 1.85
C LYS A 72 -16.20 -7.79 0.92
N LYS A 73 -16.42 -6.47 1.11
CA LYS A 73 -17.25 -5.65 0.21
C LYS A 73 -16.73 -5.66 -1.23
N LEU A 74 -15.41 -5.73 -1.41
CA LEU A 74 -14.74 -5.85 -2.71
C LEU A 74 -14.69 -7.29 -3.24
N GLY A 75 -15.32 -8.26 -2.57
CA GLY A 75 -15.31 -9.67 -2.97
C GLY A 75 -13.98 -10.38 -2.78
N VAL A 76 -13.09 -9.85 -1.95
CA VAL A 76 -11.77 -10.45 -1.70
C VAL A 76 -11.89 -11.54 -0.66
N HIS A 77 -11.83 -12.80 -1.11
CA HIS A 77 -11.83 -13.99 -0.26
C HIS A 77 -10.45 -14.65 -0.16
N ARG A 78 -9.50 -14.21 -1.02
CA ARG A 78 -8.16 -14.76 -1.10
C ARG A 78 -7.14 -13.68 -1.45
N ILE A 79 -6.03 -13.66 -0.73
CA ILE A 79 -4.87 -12.80 -0.94
C ILE A 79 -3.67 -13.71 -1.21
N SER A 80 -3.07 -13.57 -2.38
CA SER A 80 -1.91 -14.38 -2.80
C SER A 80 -0.65 -13.99 -2.03
N LEU A 81 -0.52 -12.71 -1.70
CA LEU A 81 0.61 -12.15 -0.98
C LEU A 81 0.15 -10.97 -0.13
N VAL A 82 0.52 -10.96 1.15
CA VAL A 82 0.49 -9.76 1.98
C VAL A 82 1.93 -9.27 2.13
N VAL A 83 2.16 -7.98 1.96
CA VAL A 83 3.42 -7.32 2.29
C VAL A 83 3.15 -6.37 3.45
N ILE A 84 3.82 -6.57 4.58
CA ILE A 84 3.84 -5.60 5.69
C ILE A 84 5.12 -4.79 5.55
N SER A 85 4.96 -3.50 5.28
CA SER A 85 6.09 -2.60 5.01
C SER A 85 7.03 -2.52 6.21
N HIS A 86 6.48 -2.32 7.41
CA HIS A 86 7.19 -2.28 8.68
C HIS A 86 6.26 -2.56 9.87
N PHE A 87 6.77 -2.62 11.09
CA PHE A 87 6.03 -3.05 12.26
C PHE A 87 5.49 -1.89 13.13
N HIS A 88 4.88 -0.86 12.52
CA HIS A 88 3.98 0.04 13.24
C HIS A 88 2.53 -0.40 13.12
N LYS A 89 1.72 -0.17 14.17
CA LYS A 89 0.35 -0.70 14.30
C LYS A 89 -0.60 -0.26 13.20
N ASP A 90 -0.41 0.94 12.67
CA ASP A 90 -1.17 1.49 11.55
C ASP A 90 -0.85 0.83 10.18
N HIS A 91 0.09 -0.14 10.15
CA HIS A 91 0.45 -0.92 8.96
C HIS A 91 0.11 -2.41 9.08
N TYR A 92 0.20 -3.03 10.27
CA TYR A 92 0.02 -4.48 10.39
C TYR A 92 -1.15 -4.93 11.25
N ALA A 93 -1.77 -4.05 12.05
CA ALA A 93 -2.64 -4.48 13.14
C ALA A 93 -3.87 -5.29 12.68
N GLN A 94 -4.39 -5.07 11.48
CA GLN A 94 -5.50 -5.87 10.97
C GLN A 94 -5.07 -7.14 10.20
N LEU A 95 -3.78 -7.48 10.09
CA LEU A 95 -3.34 -8.71 9.42
C LEU A 95 -3.98 -9.95 10.06
N ILE A 96 -3.89 -10.07 11.39
CA ILE A 96 -4.46 -11.22 12.10
C ILE A 96 -6.00 -11.20 12.07
N PRO A 97 -6.70 -10.09 12.28
CA PRO A 97 -8.13 -9.98 12.00
C PRO A 97 -8.55 -10.44 10.60
N ILE A 98 -7.82 -10.05 9.55
CA ILE A 98 -8.08 -10.48 8.16
C ILE A 98 -8.02 -12.01 8.05
N ILE A 99 -6.98 -12.64 8.59
CA ILE A 99 -6.79 -14.09 8.60
C ILE A 99 -7.91 -14.78 9.39
N LYS A 100 -8.23 -14.27 10.59
CA LYS A 100 -9.30 -14.82 11.46
C LYS A 100 -10.70 -14.70 10.85
N ALA A 101 -10.91 -13.70 10.01
CA ALA A 101 -12.18 -13.50 9.30
C ALA A 101 -12.41 -14.47 8.12
N GLY A 102 -11.48 -15.40 7.89
CA GLY A 102 -11.57 -16.43 6.86
C GLY A 102 -11.09 -16.00 5.48
N ILE A 103 -10.46 -14.83 5.35
CA ILE A 103 -9.78 -14.44 4.12
C ILE A 103 -8.49 -15.25 4.00
N VAL A 104 -8.36 -16.03 2.94
CA VAL A 104 -7.22 -16.93 2.74
C VAL A 104 -5.97 -16.14 2.38
N VAL A 105 -4.98 -16.10 3.27
CA VAL A 105 -3.66 -15.52 3.00
C VAL A 105 -2.68 -16.64 2.65
N LYS A 106 -2.05 -16.57 1.48
CA LYS A 106 -1.15 -17.64 0.98
C LYS A 106 0.29 -17.49 1.44
N LYS A 107 0.78 -16.26 1.49
CA LYS A 107 2.16 -15.93 1.89
C LYS A 107 2.18 -14.52 2.47
N VAL A 108 3.11 -14.28 3.40
CA VAL A 108 3.39 -12.95 3.93
C VAL A 108 4.86 -12.61 3.66
N ILE A 109 5.11 -11.40 3.19
CA ILE A 109 6.42 -10.76 3.19
C ILE A 109 6.38 -9.69 4.26
N LEU A 110 7.36 -9.69 5.15
CA LEU A 110 7.46 -8.71 6.22
C LEU A 110 8.92 -8.47 6.57
N ASN A 111 9.24 -7.23 6.90
CA ASN A 111 10.57 -6.89 7.35
C ASN A 111 10.58 -6.88 8.87
N VAL A 112 11.11 -7.94 9.48
CA VAL A 112 11.23 -8.02 10.94
C VAL A 112 12.33 -7.04 11.36
N PRO A 113 12.02 -6.01 12.19
CA PRO A 113 13.04 -5.10 12.69
C PRO A 113 14.01 -5.85 13.61
N ASP A 114 15.24 -5.36 13.73
CA ASP A 114 16.12 -5.80 14.81
C ASP A 114 15.47 -5.42 16.16
N LYS A 115 15.59 -6.32 17.15
CA LYS A 115 14.99 -6.09 18.48
C LYS A 115 15.47 -4.77 19.12
N ARG A 116 16.73 -4.40 18.89
CA ARG A 116 17.28 -3.14 19.40
C ARG A 116 16.59 -1.91 18.82
N CYS A 117 16.21 -1.99 17.54
CA CYS A 117 15.44 -0.95 16.87
C CYS A 117 14.02 -0.86 17.45
N ALA A 118 13.34 -1.99 17.61
CA ALA A 118 12.01 -2.04 18.19
C ALA A 118 11.98 -1.56 19.67
N ASP A 119 12.88 -2.05 20.49
CA ASP A 119 12.96 -1.68 21.94
C ASP A 119 13.24 -0.17 22.14
N ALA A 120 13.90 0.49 21.19
CA ALA A 120 14.19 1.92 21.27
C ALA A 120 12.94 2.81 21.09
N GLU A 121 11.84 2.26 20.60
CA GLU A 121 10.61 3.00 20.32
C GLU A 121 9.52 2.86 21.41
N ILE A 122 9.72 2.00 22.40
CA ILE A 122 8.74 1.85 23.50
C ILE A 122 8.64 3.19 24.28
N PRO A 123 7.40 3.68 24.57
CA PRO A 123 6.10 3.02 24.39
C PRO A 123 5.35 3.39 23.08
N TRP A 124 5.92 4.15 22.18
CA TRP A 124 5.18 4.86 21.15
C TRP A 124 5.07 4.12 19.81
N GLY A 125 6.03 3.30 19.48
CA GLY A 125 6.13 2.72 18.15
C GLY A 125 5.93 1.21 18.15
N CYS A 126 7.00 0.46 17.88
CA CYS A 126 7.00 -0.98 17.78
C CYS A 126 7.18 -1.62 19.15
N ASP A 127 6.30 -2.56 19.49
CA ASP A 127 6.52 -3.46 20.62
C ASP A 127 7.02 -4.81 20.10
N TRP A 128 8.20 -5.26 20.59
CA TRP A 128 8.77 -6.55 20.21
C TRP A 128 7.84 -7.73 20.52
N SER A 129 7.02 -7.64 21.57
CA SER A 129 6.02 -8.66 21.89
C SER A 129 4.94 -8.78 20.82
N ASP A 130 4.54 -7.67 20.22
CA ASP A 130 3.59 -7.65 19.09
C ASP A 130 4.20 -8.32 17.86
N VAL A 131 5.46 -8.02 17.52
CA VAL A 131 6.21 -8.68 16.44
C VAL A 131 6.19 -10.20 16.64
N GLN A 132 6.57 -10.66 17.85
CA GLN A 132 6.58 -12.08 18.18
C GLN A 132 5.19 -12.72 18.08
N SER A 133 4.15 -12.00 18.50
CA SER A 133 2.75 -12.47 18.42
C SER A 133 2.29 -12.66 16.99
N VAL A 134 2.59 -11.72 16.09
CA VAL A 134 2.29 -11.84 14.65
C VAL A 134 3.01 -13.04 14.06
N LEU A 135 4.30 -13.22 14.33
CA LEU A 135 5.09 -14.34 13.82
C LEU A 135 4.60 -15.69 14.36
N ALA A 136 4.20 -15.74 15.64
CA ALA A 136 3.63 -16.94 16.26
C ALA A 136 2.31 -17.33 15.61
N GLU A 137 1.42 -16.36 15.35
CA GLU A 137 0.14 -16.62 14.70
C GLU A 137 0.32 -17.12 13.25
N LEU A 138 1.25 -16.53 12.48
CA LEU A 138 1.57 -17.01 11.14
C LEU A 138 2.08 -18.46 11.16
N ARG A 139 2.97 -18.79 12.10
CA ARG A 139 3.48 -20.17 12.29
C ARG A 139 2.37 -21.15 12.66
N SER A 140 1.50 -20.79 13.62
CA SER A 140 0.40 -21.65 14.09
C SER A 140 -0.56 -22.01 12.97
N ARG A 141 -0.77 -21.10 12.02
CA ARG A 141 -1.62 -21.29 10.85
C ARG A 141 -0.89 -21.83 9.63
N LYS A 142 0.39 -22.15 9.76
CA LYS A 142 1.24 -22.63 8.66
C LYS A 142 1.24 -21.70 7.45
N ILE A 143 1.12 -20.37 7.68
CA ILE A 143 1.25 -19.36 6.64
C ILE A 143 2.74 -19.05 6.48
N PRO A 144 3.34 -19.32 5.31
CA PRO A 144 4.74 -19.06 5.08
C PRO A 144 5.01 -17.55 5.07
N TYR A 145 6.12 -17.15 5.69
CA TYR A 145 6.58 -15.77 5.65
C TYR A 145 8.07 -15.67 5.38
N THR A 146 8.49 -14.58 4.75
CA THR A 146 9.89 -14.32 4.40
C THR A 146 10.21 -12.82 4.54
N THR A 147 11.47 -12.51 4.87
CA THR A 147 12.03 -11.16 4.78
C THR A 147 12.59 -10.94 3.37
N PRO A 148 12.26 -9.86 2.69
CA PRO A 148 12.74 -9.57 1.35
C PRO A 148 14.11 -8.90 1.38
N LYS A 149 14.78 -8.86 0.22
CA LYS A 149 16.02 -8.11 0.01
C LYS A 149 15.84 -7.10 -1.12
N ALA A 150 16.61 -6.03 -1.09
CA ALA A 150 16.69 -5.10 -2.21
C ALA A 150 17.08 -5.86 -3.50
N GLY A 151 16.34 -5.61 -4.57
CA GLY A 151 16.48 -6.30 -5.86
C GLY A 151 15.55 -7.52 -6.04
N ASP A 152 14.88 -8.00 -4.99
CA ASP A 152 13.93 -9.10 -5.14
C ASP A 152 12.74 -8.68 -5.99
N ARG A 153 12.37 -9.56 -6.94
CA ARG A 153 11.08 -9.45 -7.65
C ARG A 153 10.09 -10.40 -7.00
N ILE A 154 9.12 -9.85 -6.27
CA ILE A 154 8.17 -10.61 -5.46
C ILE A 154 6.90 -10.99 -6.21
N TYR A 155 6.65 -10.37 -7.37
CA TYR A 155 5.59 -10.72 -8.30
C TYR A 155 6.01 -10.36 -9.73
N GLN A 156 5.64 -11.21 -10.68
CA GLN A 156 5.72 -10.93 -12.12
C GLN A 156 4.65 -11.70 -12.89
N TYR A 157 4.04 -11.01 -13.83
CA TYR A 157 3.09 -11.59 -14.77
C TYR A 157 3.23 -10.93 -16.14
N LYS A 158 3.08 -11.70 -17.21
CA LYS A 158 3.01 -11.20 -18.58
C LYS A 158 1.57 -11.32 -19.06
N THR A 159 0.94 -10.19 -19.32
CA THR A 159 -0.44 -10.12 -19.80
C THR A 159 -0.58 -10.73 -21.20
N SER A 160 -1.82 -10.99 -21.64
CA SER A 160 -2.10 -11.55 -22.97
C SER A 160 -1.65 -10.64 -24.13
N ASP A 161 -1.62 -9.34 -23.90
CA ASP A 161 -1.11 -8.33 -24.85
C ASP A 161 0.41 -8.08 -24.72
N GLY A 162 1.10 -8.90 -23.93
CA GLY A 162 2.56 -8.93 -23.82
C GLY A 162 3.16 -7.95 -22.81
N VAL A 163 2.34 -7.19 -22.07
CA VAL A 163 2.80 -6.23 -21.07
C VAL A 163 3.32 -6.97 -19.83
N ILE A 164 4.45 -6.53 -19.31
CA ILE A 164 4.99 -7.06 -18.03
C ILE A 164 4.42 -6.24 -16.88
N VAL A 165 3.84 -6.95 -15.91
CA VAL A 165 3.44 -6.41 -14.60
C VAL A 165 4.36 -7.01 -13.55
N SER A 166 5.01 -6.18 -12.74
CA SER A 166 5.92 -6.64 -11.69
C SER A 166 5.78 -5.85 -10.41
N LEU A 167 6.14 -6.48 -9.29
CA LEU A 167 6.32 -5.83 -7.99
C LEU A 167 7.74 -6.13 -7.51
N ASP A 168 8.57 -5.10 -7.46
CA ASP A 168 9.99 -5.16 -7.17
C ASP A 168 10.30 -4.49 -5.82
N VAL A 169 11.20 -5.09 -5.05
CA VAL A 169 11.71 -4.53 -3.79
C VAL A 169 12.90 -3.63 -4.10
N LEU A 170 12.78 -2.34 -3.82
CA LEU A 170 13.86 -1.38 -4.02
C LEU A 170 14.77 -1.26 -2.79
N CYS A 171 14.17 -1.34 -1.60
CA CYS A 171 14.87 -1.17 -0.33
C CYS A 171 14.20 -1.99 0.76
N ALA A 172 15.01 -2.60 1.65
CA ALA A 172 14.59 -3.25 2.87
C ALA A 172 15.79 -3.31 3.82
N TYR A 173 15.73 -2.65 4.97
CA TYR A 173 16.73 -2.65 6.03
C TYR A 173 16.12 -3.15 7.35
N ASP A 174 16.92 -3.73 8.21
CA ASP A 174 16.48 -4.26 9.52
C ASP A 174 16.45 -3.20 10.64
N GLY A 175 16.78 -1.95 10.32
CA GLY A 175 16.85 -0.83 11.27
C GLY A 175 18.18 -0.70 12.03
N VAL A 176 19.08 -1.66 11.88
CA VAL A 176 20.40 -1.65 12.52
C VAL A 176 21.53 -1.63 11.50
N HIS A 177 21.47 -2.53 10.52
CA HIS A 177 22.45 -2.61 9.43
C HIS A 177 22.05 -1.67 8.29
N THR A 178 21.97 -0.37 8.59
CA THR A 178 21.67 0.68 7.64
C THR A 178 22.94 1.49 7.32
N PRO A 179 22.94 2.30 6.26
CA PRO A 179 24.07 3.20 5.95
C PRO A 179 24.38 4.22 7.07
N PHE A 180 23.50 4.35 8.06
CA PHE A 180 23.60 5.33 9.15
C PHE A 180 23.74 4.68 10.53
N GLY A 181 23.88 3.34 10.61
CA GLY A 181 23.79 2.59 11.85
C GLY A 181 22.34 2.41 12.29
N VAL A 182 22.08 2.47 13.60
CA VAL A 182 20.73 2.26 14.14
C VAL A 182 19.79 3.41 13.72
N THR A 183 18.65 3.05 13.17
CA THR A 183 17.55 3.95 12.81
C THR A 183 16.26 3.50 13.52
N ASP A 184 15.15 4.21 13.31
CA ASP A 184 13.86 3.81 13.85
C ASP A 184 13.15 2.76 12.95
N VAL A 185 12.04 2.22 13.44
CA VAL A 185 11.28 1.17 12.76
C VAL A 185 10.69 1.65 11.43
N ASN A 186 10.41 2.94 11.26
CA ASN A 186 9.97 3.51 9.99
C ASN A 186 10.97 3.24 8.86
N ASP A 187 12.27 3.34 9.15
CA ASP A 187 13.33 3.08 8.17
C ASP A 187 13.52 1.58 7.87
N THR A 188 12.78 0.69 8.55
CA THR A 188 12.66 -0.71 8.13
C THR A 188 11.62 -0.91 7.03
N SER A 189 10.95 0.14 6.58
CA SER A 189 9.95 0.07 5.51
C SER A 189 10.48 -0.61 4.27
N ILE A 190 9.74 -1.62 3.78
CA ILE A 190 9.97 -2.22 2.47
C ILE A 190 9.51 -1.21 1.41
N VAL A 191 10.44 -0.67 0.63
CA VAL A 191 10.11 0.19 -0.51
C VAL A 191 9.85 -0.67 -1.72
N LEU A 192 8.65 -0.55 -2.31
CA LEU A 192 8.21 -1.36 -3.44
C LEU A 192 7.92 -0.51 -4.67
N ARG A 193 8.24 -1.04 -5.83
CA ARG A 193 7.82 -0.48 -7.12
C ARG A 193 6.91 -1.47 -7.84
N LEU A 194 5.65 -1.09 -8.01
CA LEU A 194 4.72 -1.75 -8.93
C LEU A 194 4.92 -1.16 -10.32
N SER A 195 5.13 -2.02 -11.31
CA SER A 195 5.21 -1.62 -12.71
C SER A 195 4.12 -2.32 -13.53
N HIS A 196 3.42 -1.56 -14.36
CA HIS A 196 2.52 -2.07 -15.40
C HIS A 196 2.98 -1.52 -16.74
N GLY A 197 3.88 -2.23 -17.42
CA GLY A 197 4.62 -1.68 -18.55
C GLY A 197 5.36 -0.40 -18.17
N PRO A 198 5.11 0.75 -18.82
CA PRO A 198 5.79 2.00 -18.51
C PRO A 198 5.24 2.72 -17.27
N ILE A 199 4.06 2.37 -16.78
CA ILE A 199 3.42 3.04 -15.65
C ILE A 199 3.93 2.43 -14.34
N ARG A 200 4.42 3.28 -13.45
CA ARG A 200 5.04 2.89 -12.19
C ARG A 200 4.34 3.53 -11.00
N ALA A 201 4.14 2.75 -9.94
CA ALA A 201 3.71 3.23 -8.64
C ALA A 201 4.75 2.87 -7.57
N LEU A 202 5.10 3.83 -6.71
CA LEU A 202 6.06 3.66 -5.63
C LEU A 202 5.34 3.61 -4.28
N PHE A 203 5.57 2.53 -3.53
CA PHE A 203 5.12 2.36 -2.15
C PHE A 203 6.33 2.45 -1.24
N THR A 204 6.30 3.38 -0.32
CA THR A 204 7.48 3.78 0.46
C THR A 204 7.40 3.38 1.93
N GLY A 205 6.26 2.79 2.37
CA GLY A 205 5.98 2.70 3.78
C GLY A 205 6.15 4.06 4.45
N ASP A 206 6.81 4.10 5.58
CA ASP A 206 7.00 5.33 6.37
C ASP A 206 8.44 5.83 6.38
N LEU A 207 9.09 5.69 5.23
CA LEU A 207 10.46 6.14 5.01
C LEU A 207 10.73 7.54 5.59
N ASN A 208 11.76 7.64 6.42
CA ASN A 208 12.19 8.86 7.07
C ASN A 208 13.19 9.69 6.26
N GLN A 209 13.54 10.85 6.78
CA GLN A 209 14.34 11.85 6.10
C GLN A 209 15.75 11.36 5.72
N LYS A 210 16.44 10.66 6.64
CA LYS A 210 17.83 10.21 6.41
C LYS A 210 17.90 9.16 5.31
N LEU A 211 17.07 8.13 5.41
CA LEU A 211 17.07 7.05 4.44
C LEU A 211 16.51 7.51 3.09
N GLY A 212 15.48 8.36 3.09
CA GLY A 212 14.98 8.98 1.86
C GLY A 212 16.06 9.80 1.13
N ALA A 213 16.84 10.60 1.84
CA ALA A 213 17.96 11.34 1.27
C ALA A 213 19.08 10.42 0.73
N TYR A 214 19.36 9.33 1.44
CA TYR A 214 20.34 8.34 1.02
C TYR A 214 19.93 7.64 -0.28
N LEU A 215 18.67 7.22 -0.41
CA LEU A 215 18.18 6.55 -1.63
C LEU A 215 18.37 7.45 -2.85
N VAL A 216 18.09 8.75 -2.73
CA VAL A 216 18.37 9.73 -3.79
C VAL A 216 19.87 9.78 -4.09
N LYS A 217 20.71 9.96 -3.05
CA LYS A 217 22.16 10.08 -3.22
C LYS A 217 22.82 8.81 -3.78
N SER A 218 22.24 7.63 -3.53
CA SER A 218 22.73 6.36 -4.05
C SER A 218 22.53 6.18 -5.57
N GLY A 219 21.78 7.08 -6.21
CA GLY A 219 21.43 6.99 -7.63
C GLY A 219 20.37 5.92 -7.94
N MET A 220 19.62 5.47 -6.93
CA MET A 220 18.52 4.54 -7.14
C MET A 220 17.45 5.15 -8.06
N ASP A 221 16.98 4.40 -9.06
CA ASP A 221 15.87 4.81 -9.91
C ASP A 221 14.58 4.82 -9.07
N LEU A 222 14.17 6.00 -8.62
CA LEU A 222 12.96 6.24 -7.83
C LEU A 222 11.78 6.74 -8.68
N GLN A 223 11.97 6.97 -9.98
CA GLN A 223 10.94 7.55 -10.83
C GLN A 223 9.68 6.69 -10.85
N ALA A 224 8.53 7.35 -10.60
CA ALA A 224 7.22 6.73 -10.63
C ALA A 224 6.12 7.75 -10.97
N ASN A 225 5.12 7.34 -11.73
CA ASN A 225 3.95 8.16 -12.06
C ASN A 225 3.04 8.40 -10.85
N LEU A 226 3.03 7.43 -9.93
CA LEU A 226 2.15 7.38 -8.77
C LEU A 226 2.98 7.14 -7.52
N LEU A 227 2.65 7.83 -6.44
CA LEU A 227 3.34 7.72 -5.16
C LEU A 227 2.33 7.46 -4.03
N LYS A 228 2.55 6.42 -3.22
CA LYS A 228 2.02 6.40 -1.86
C LYS A 228 2.87 7.36 -1.03
N ALA A 229 2.27 8.37 -0.43
CA ALA A 229 2.99 9.38 0.34
C ALA A 229 3.80 8.74 1.49
N PRO A 230 5.13 8.91 1.55
CA PRO A 230 5.93 8.41 2.65
C PRO A 230 5.41 8.95 3.98
N HIS A 231 5.36 8.07 5.00
CA HIS A 231 4.94 8.41 6.37
C HIS A 231 3.62 9.23 6.37
N HIS A 232 2.64 8.79 5.55
CA HIS A 232 1.32 9.41 5.35
C HIS A 232 1.38 10.91 5.02
N GLY A 233 2.54 11.43 4.62
CA GLY A 233 2.78 12.86 4.40
C GLY A 233 2.99 13.68 5.66
N ALA A 234 3.12 13.05 6.85
CA ALA A 234 3.32 13.72 8.13
C ALA A 234 4.76 14.24 8.32
N GLU A 235 5.00 14.91 9.43
CA GLU A 235 6.37 15.34 9.81
C GLU A 235 7.32 14.14 9.92
N GLY A 236 8.62 14.39 9.72
CA GLY A 236 9.65 13.34 9.72
C GLY A 236 9.81 12.58 8.40
N THR A 237 8.83 12.67 7.49
CA THR A 237 8.89 12.05 6.17
C THR A 237 10.11 12.52 5.34
N VAL A 238 10.36 11.84 4.24
CA VAL A 238 11.47 12.09 3.30
C VAL A 238 11.68 13.58 2.95
N PRO A 239 12.89 14.00 2.58
CA PRO A 239 13.16 15.37 2.16
C PRO A 239 12.55 15.66 0.79
N ASP A 240 12.36 16.94 0.46
CA ASP A 240 11.79 17.40 -0.81
C ASP A 240 12.57 16.92 -2.04
N VAL A 241 13.89 16.67 -1.90
CA VAL A 241 14.68 16.09 -2.98
C VAL A 241 14.19 14.69 -3.38
N PHE A 242 13.69 13.89 -2.42
CA PHE A 242 13.10 12.59 -2.72
C PHE A 242 11.85 12.73 -3.60
N TYR A 243 10.96 13.65 -3.26
CA TYR A 243 9.77 13.91 -4.08
C TYR A 243 10.13 14.39 -5.49
N ARG A 244 11.19 15.21 -5.64
CA ARG A 244 11.68 15.63 -6.96
C ARG A 244 12.19 14.48 -7.80
N GLU A 245 12.93 13.53 -7.20
CA GLU A 245 13.44 12.36 -7.91
C GLU A 245 12.32 11.39 -8.30
N VAL A 246 11.31 11.21 -7.45
CA VAL A 246 10.13 10.38 -7.79
C VAL A 246 9.34 10.99 -8.93
N HIS A 247 9.18 12.31 -8.96
CA HIS A 247 8.47 13.08 -10.00
C HIS A 247 7.05 12.54 -10.24
N ALA A 248 6.31 12.26 -9.19
CA ALA A 248 4.98 11.67 -9.29
C ALA A 248 3.96 12.63 -9.91
N SER A 249 3.15 12.12 -10.83
CA SER A 249 2.02 12.84 -11.44
C SER A 249 0.80 12.88 -10.52
N ALA A 250 0.70 11.96 -9.54
CA ALA A 250 -0.34 11.94 -8.53
C ALA A 250 0.14 11.21 -7.26
N VAL A 251 -0.39 11.61 -6.10
CA VAL A 251 0.01 11.09 -4.80
C VAL A 251 -1.20 10.60 -4.02
N LEU A 252 -1.15 9.38 -3.51
CA LEU A 252 -2.16 8.80 -2.62
C LEU A 252 -1.69 8.94 -1.18
N VAL A 253 -2.55 9.50 -0.33
CA VAL A 253 -2.20 9.87 1.05
C VAL A 253 -3.15 9.18 2.02
N PRO A 254 -2.72 8.09 2.67
CA PRO A 254 -3.55 7.31 3.58
C PRO A 254 -3.59 7.94 4.98
N VAL A 255 -4.31 9.03 5.10
CA VAL A 255 -4.41 9.86 6.30
C VAL A 255 -5.81 10.41 6.47
N SER A 256 -6.22 10.69 7.71
CA SER A 256 -7.49 11.34 8.01
C SER A 256 -7.52 12.80 7.51
N LYS A 257 -8.73 13.32 7.27
CA LYS A 257 -8.92 14.74 6.95
C LYS A 257 -8.31 15.66 8.02
N ALA A 258 -8.52 15.34 9.29
CA ALA A 258 -8.04 16.16 10.41
C ALA A 258 -6.52 16.26 10.41
N LEU A 259 -5.83 15.14 10.29
CA LEU A 259 -4.37 15.12 10.27
C LEU A 259 -3.79 15.77 9.01
N TRP A 260 -4.38 15.50 7.82
CA TRP A 260 -3.95 16.14 6.57
C TRP A 260 -4.00 17.67 6.63
N LEU A 261 -5.05 18.23 7.24
CA LEU A 261 -5.23 19.67 7.35
C LEU A 261 -4.43 20.31 8.51
N SER A 262 -3.84 19.52 9.38
CA SER A 262 -3.03 19.97 10.51
C SER A 262 -1.67 20.51 10.06
N ALA A 263 -0.92 21.10 11.00
CA ALA A 263 0.46 21.53 10.79
C ALA A 263 1.41 20.37 10.47
N ARG A 264 1.10 19.14 10.97
CA ARG A 264 1.93 17.94 10.77
C ARG A 264 2.13 17.58 9.29
N CYS A 265 1.11 17.77 8.44
CA CYS A 265 1.20 17.47 7.01
C CYS A 265 1.45 18.74 6.16
N MET A 266 1.64 19.91 6.78
CA MET A 266 1.70 21.20 6.05
C MET A 266 2.84 21.24 5.01
N ARG A 267 4.05 20.78 5.35
CA ARG A 267 5.18 20.75 4.41
C ARG A 267 4.87 19.93 3.17
N THR A 268 4.43 18.70 3.36
CA THR A 268 4.10 17.76 2.26
C THR A 268 2.94 18.28 1.41
N ARG A 269 1.89 18.80 2.07
CA ARG A 269 0.73 19.40 1.38
C ARG A 269 1.14 20.57 0.50
N ASN A 270 1.95 21.48 1.04
CA ASN A 270 2.43 22.64 0.30
C ASN A 270 3.36 22.23 -0.85
N TYR A 271 4.23 21.24 -0.64
CA TYR A 271 5.09 20.72 -1.69
C TYR A 271 4.27 20.27 -2.90
N PHE A 272 3.32 19.34 -2.70
CA PHE A 272 2.51 18.81 -3.80
C PHE A 272 1.61 19.85 -4.45
N TYR A 273 1.08 20.79 -3.68
CA TYR A 273 0.35 21.93 -4.22
C TYR A 273 1.23 22.78 -5.15
N ASN A 274 2.44 23.13 -4.74
CA ASN A 274 3.35 23.98 -5.49
C ASN A 274 3.87 23.32 -6.78
N VAL A 275 4.06 22.02 -6.80
CA VAL A 275 4.49 21.28 -8.01
C VAL A 275 3.32 20.86 -8.90
N GLY A 276 2.08 21.13 -8.51
CA GLY A 276 0.88 20.79 -9.27
C GLY A 276 0.55 19.28 -9.28
N ALA A 277 1.10 18.48 -8.35
CA ALA A 277 0.78 17.07 -8.23
C ALA A 277 -0.45 16.87 -7.32
N PRO A 278 -1.59 16.39 -7.83
CA PRO A 278 -2.79 16.20 -7.03
C PRO A 278 -2.59 15.15 -5.94
N ALA A 279 -2.99 15.49 -4.70
CA ALA A 279 -2.96 14.60 -3.56
C ALA A 279 -4.37 14.02 -3.31
N TYR A 280 -4.49 12.70 -3.38
CA TYR A 280 -5.71 11.95 -3.11
C TYR A 280 -5.68 11.43 -1.67
N VAL A 281 -6.38 12.12 -0.77
CA VAL A 281 -6.34 11.88 0.67
C VAL A 281 -7.49 10.97 1.08
N ALA A 282 -7.21 9.84 1.73
CA ALA A 282 -8.22 8.85 2.11
C ALA A 282 -9.34 9.47 2.94
N GLY A 283 -9.03 10.27 3.96
CA GLY A 283 -10.01 10.93 4.82
C GLY A 283 -10.84 12.04 4.15
N LEU A 284 -10.53 12.40 2.89
CA LEU A 284 -11.30 13.38 2.09
C LEU A 284 -12.04 12.72 0.92
N ARG A 285 -11.55 11.58 0.43
CA ARG A 285 -11.97 10.97 -0.83
C ARG A 285 -12.58 9.57 -0.66
N GLY A 286 -12.59 9.01 0.56
CA GLY A 286 -12.93 7.61 0.77
C GLY A 286 -11.86 6.69 0.17
N ASN A 287 -12.27 5.53 -0.32
CA ASN A 287 -11.37 4.66 -1.09
C ASN A 287 -10.96 5.34 -2.40
N VAL A 288 -9.69 5.19 -2.77
CA VAL A 288 -9.15 5.72 -4.02
C VAL A 288 -8.69 4.57 -4.89
N THR A 289 -9.24 4.45 -6.09
CA THR A 289 -8.90 3.40 -7.05
C THR A 289 -8.09 3.97 -8.20
N VAL A 290 -6.90 3.42 -8.42
CA VAL A 290 -6.07 3.69 -9.59
C VAL A 290 -6.13 2.48 -10.51
N THR A 291 -6.59 2.67 -11.74
CA THR A 291 -6.54 1.66 -12.79
C THR A 291 -5.35 1.95 -13.71
N MET A 292 -4.37 1.06 -13.74
CA MET A 292 -3.14 1.16 -14.53
C MET A 292 -3.23 0.24 -15.76
N THR A 293 -2.82 0.75 -16.90
CA THR A 293 -2.65 0.02 -18.16
C THR A 293 -1.33 0.41 -18.80
N ALA A 294 -0.90 -0.27 -19.87
CA ALA A 294 0.29 0.14 -20.62
C ALA A 294 0.18 1.53 -21.26
N LYS A 295 -1.05 2.06 -21.41
CA LYS A 295 -1.30 3.37 -22.05
C LYS A 295 -1.38 4.53 -21.04
N GLY A 296 -1.45 4.26 -19.74
CA GLY A 296 -1.60 5.28 -18.71
C GLY A 296 -2.36 4.77 -17.49
N PHE A 297 -2.84 5.71 -16.68
CA PHE A 297 -3.64 5.40 -15.51
C PHE A 297 -4.86 6.33 -15.39
N LYS A 298 -5.88 5.85 -14.69
CA LYS A 298 -7.07 6.61 -14.30
C LYS A 298 -7.23 6.53 -12.78
N ILE A 299 -7.65 7.62 -12.14
CA ILE A 299 -7.93 7.65 -10.70
C ILE A 299 -9.42 7.95 -10.49
N GLU A 300 -10.05 7.17 -9.63
CA GLU A 300 -11.43 7.29 -9.21
C GLU A 300 -11.51 7.31 -7.69
N THR A 301 -12.45 8.07 -7.12
CA THR A 301 -12.65 8.23 -5.68
C THR A 301 -14.10 7.95 -5.32
N GLU A 302 -14.37 7.58 -4.07
CA GLU A 302 -15.76 7.40 -3.59
C GLU A 302 -16.49 8.74 -3.40
N HIS A 303 -15.74 9.84 -3.13
CA HIS A 303 -16.28 11.19 -2.90
C HIS A 303 -15.52 12.24 -3.68
#